data_80b5d3d25135ae74cdf461432b2276a3
#
_entry.id   80b5d3d25135ae74cdf461432b2276a3
#
_cell.length_a   1.000
_cell.length_b   1.000
_cell.length_c   1.000
_cell.angle_alpha   90.00
_cell.angle_beta   90.00
_cell.angle_gamma   90.00
#
_symmetry.space_group_name_H-M   'P 1'
#
loop_
_entity.id
_entity.type
_entity.pdbx_description
1 polymer ?
#
loop_
_entity_poly.entity_id
_entity_poly.type
_entity_poly.pdbx_seq_one_letter_code
_entity_poly.pdbx_strand_id
1 'polypeptide(L)'
;MEMKKECKIVQDLLPSYVDKLTNEETNQYIEEHLKECKECKAILENMKSNIEYKEQNDDGRKVKYFKKYKNKLTILKTIILIIIALWVVFVARNTIIVKQMAKRANETINRENYHITSYEYGIESYKKEEVFVLGDKRKVITTQYIDGKLSETITIGKKAEKDSYGTQYYLVNIYSNSENGKKAITNQKMGMVEEFSQPGWYENENNLLKTIYYSKFAVIKNEKYNEKNCYYIFNYKSPYNFYINGMVIDKETGLMIGSALAGTNNEPDNQESNCVYEFNNVTDKDFIEPDITQYEVIENI
;
A
#
# COMPACT_ATOMS: atom_id res chain seq x y z
N MET A 1 76.82 12.65 42.19
CA MET A 1 76.41 11.84 43.35
C MET A 1 75.91 10.51 42.76
N GLU A 2 76.67 9.43 42.97
CA GLU A 2 76.29 8.09 42.48
C GLU A 2 75.07 7.62 43.25
N MET A 3 73.97 7.40 42.59
CA MET A 3 72.76 6.82 43.23
C MET A 3 73.07 5.42 43.75
N LYS A 4 72.80 5.22 45.04
CA LYS A 4 72.92 3.89 45.64
C LYS A 4 72.17 2.84 44.83
N LYS A 5 72.72 1.65 44.62
CA LYS A 5 72.14 0.57 43.86
C LYS A 5 70.69 0.25 44.27
N GLU A 6 70.41 0.38 45.56
CA GLU A 6 69.08 0.17 46.17
C GLU A 6 68.01 1.18 45.64
N CYS A 7 68.38 2.48 45.45
CA CYS A 7 67.52 3.51 44.97
C CYS A 7 67.01 3.14 43.51
N LYS A 8 67.90 2.60 42.66
CA LYS A 8 67.51 2.20 41.29
C LYS A 8 66.53 1.09 41.33
N ILE A 9 66.70 0.06 42.17
CA ILE A 9 65.79 -1.05 42.32
C ILE A 9 64.42 -0.57 42.81
N VAL A 10 64.38 0.28 43.82
CA VAL A 10 63.13 0.82 44.35
C VAL A 10 62.42 1.67 43.30
N GLN A 11 63.15 2.54 42.59
CA GLN A 11 62.57 3.35 41.53
C GLN A 11 61.90 2.48 40.39
N ASP A 12 62.52 1.40 40.03
CA ASP A 12 61.95 0.44 39.04
C ASP A 12 60.68 -0.26 39.54
N LEU A 13 60.56 -0.47 40.87
CA LEU A 13 59.41 -1.11 41.49
C LEU A 13 58.29 -0.12 41.85
N LEU A 14 58.52 1.18 41.93
CA LEU A 14 57.55 2.21 42.31
C LEU A 14 56.28 2.19 41.43
N PRO A 15 56.35 2.05 40.08
CA PRO A 15 55.14 1.96 39.27
C PRO A 15 54.24 0.80 39.66
N SER A 16 54.80 -0.41 39.82
CA SER A 16 54.06 -1.59 40.24
C SER A 16 53.52 -1.49 41.68
N TYR A 17 54.26 -0.81 42.56
CA TYR A 17 53.81 -0.55 43.93
C TYR A 17 52.61 0.42 43.96
N VAL A 18 52.62 1.45 43.14
CA VAL A 18 51.51 2.41 43.01
C VAL A 18 50.27 1.71 42.46
N ASP A 19 50.44 0.81 41.49
CA ASP A 19 49.36 0.03 40.87
C ASP A 19 48.89 -1.16 41.72
N LYS A 20 49.50 -1.35 42.95
CA LYS A 20 49.20 -2.47 43.86
C LYS A 20 49.45 -3.85 43.25
N LEU A 21 50.44 -3.96 42.41
CA LEU A 21 50.81 -5.20 41.71
C LEU A 21 51.97 -5.93 42.36
N THR A 22 52.55 -5.39 43.47
CA THR A 22 53.63 -6.00 44.23
C THR A 22 53.12 -6.87 45.38
N ASN A 23 53.91 -7.88 45.77
CA ASN A 23 53.59 -8.72 46.90
C ASN A 23 53.96 -8.04 48.24
N GLU A 24 53.54 -8.66 49.37
CA GLU A 24 53.68 -8.08 50.69
C GLU A 24 55.15 -7.86 51.12
N GLU A 25 56.02 -8.80 50.78
CA GLU A 25 57.47 -8.69 51.09
C GLU A 25 58.12 -7.58 50.28
N THR A 26 57.76 -7.43 49.02
CA THR A 26 58.26 -6.32 48.18
C THR A 26 57.73 -4.97 48.67
N ASN A 27 56.47 -4.92 49.12
CA ASN A 27 55.89 -3.71 49.67
C ASN A 27 56.65 -3.28 50.91
N GLN A 28 56.96 -4.20 51.85
CA GLN A 28 57.71 -3.88 53.05
C GLN A 28 59.13 -3.36 52.74
N TYR A 29 59.82 -3.97 51.76
CA TYR A 29 61.13 -3.54 51.31
C TYR A 29 61.09 -2.09 50.75
N ILE A 30 60.13 -1.77 49.95
CA ILE A 30 59.91 -0.46 49.37
C ILE A 30 59.60 0.56 50.47
N GLU A 31 58.70 0.23 51.41
CA GLU A 31 58.30 1.11 52.51
C GLU A 31 59.47 1.42 53.47
N GLU A 32 60.29 0.43 53.75
CA GLU A 32 61.47 0.62 54.56
C GLU A 32 62.47 1.60 53.88
N HIS A 33 62.71 1.41 52.58
CA HIS A 33 63.56 2.30 51.82
C HIS A 33 63.01 3.73 51.76
N LEU A 34 61.69 3.90 51.59
CA LEU A 34 61.03 5.21 51.52
C LEU A 34 61.04 5.98 52.83
N LYS A 35 61.26 5.31 53.99
CA LYS A 35 61.46 5.99 55.28
C LYS A 35 62.79 6.74 55.33
N GLU A 36 63.81 6.21 54.63
CA GLU A 36 65.16 6.77 54.69
C GLU A 36 65.54 7.60 53.45
N CYS A 37 64.92 7.30 52.28
CA CYS A 37 65.30 7.98 51.05
C CYS A 37 64.27 9.05 50.62
N LYS A 38 64.61 10.31 50.81
CA LYS A 38 63.77 11.45 50.44
C LYS A 38 63.54 11.59 48.93
N GLU A 39 64.47 11.17 48.06
CA GLU A 39 64.40 11.26 46.62
C GLU A 39 63.37 10.25 46.09
N CYS A 40 63.42 8.99 46.51
CA CYS A 40 62.46 7.99 46.12
C CYS A 40 61.01 8.30 46.60
N LYS A 41 60.89 8.89 47.80
CA LYS A 41 59.65 9.40 48.34
C LYS A 41 59.02 10.49 47.45
N ALA A 42 59.82 11.45 46.98
CA ALA A 42 59.37 12.53 46.12
C ALA A 42 58.90 11.98 44.73
N ILE A 43 59.61 10.97 44.22
CA ILE A 43 59.19 10.30 42.98
C ILE A 43 57.81 9.60 43.15
N LEU A 44 57.64 8.92 44.28
CA LEU A 44 56.33 8.25 44.57
C LEU A 44 55.20 9.28 44.70
N GLU A 45 55.39 10.39 45.36
CA GLU A 45 54.41 11.47 45.52
C GLU A 45 54.04 12.08 44.15
N ASN A 46 55.02 12.31 43.29
CA ASN A 46 54.80 12.78 41.94
C ASN A 46 53.99 11.76 41.08
N MET A 47 54.30 10.48 41.22
CA MET A 47 53.51 9.41 40.51
C MET A 47 52.06 9.39 40.98
N LYS A 48 51.80 9.47 42.27
CA LYS A 48 50.46 9.51 42.85
C LYS A 48 49.66 10.73 42.40
N SER A 49 50.27 11.92 42.45
CA SER A 49 49.59 13.16 42.02
C SER A 49 49.24 13.18 40.54
N ASN A 50 50.07 12.60 39.67
CA ASN A 50 49.80 12.47 38.25
C ASN A 50 48.63 11.48 37.93
N ILE A 51 48.45 10.45 38.75
CA ILE A 51 47.36 9.49 38.59
C ILE A 51 46.04 10.13 39.01
N GLU A 52 45.97 10.80 40.15
CA GLU A 52 44.76 11.50 40.61
C GLU A 52 44.29 12.57 39.60
N TYR A 53 45.25 13.33 39.02
CA TYR A 53 44.92 14.34 37.99
C TYR A 53 44.37 13.72 36.70
N LYS A 54 44.84 12.54 36.28
CA LYS A 54 44.34 11.83 35.09
C LYS A 54 42.95 11.25 35.31
N GLU A 55 42.67 10.63 36.44
CA GLU A 55 41.35 10.05 36.74
C GLU A 55 40.24 11.11 36.79
N GLN A 56 40.47 12.23 37.51
CA GLN A 56 39.46 13.29 37.59
C GLN A 56 39.13 13.94 36.25
N ASN A 57 40.08 14.08 35.33
CA ASN A 57 39.83 14.69 34.02
C ASN A 57 39.21 13.71 33.02
N ASP A 58 39.46 12.41 33.13
CA ASP A 58 38.93 11.41 32.20
C ASP A 58 37.49 11.07 32.52
N ASP A 59 37.12 10.93 33.78
CA ASP A 59 35.74 10.69 34.21
C ASP A 59 34.80 11.85 33.84
N GLY A 60 35.21 13.08 34.02
CA GLY A 60 34.42 14.24 33.63
C GLY A 60 34.17 14.34 32.11
N ARG A 61 35.13 13.94 31.30
CA ARG A 61 35.01 13.90 29.84
C ARG A 61 34.11 12.75 29.37
N LYS A 62 34.27 11.55 29.94
CA LYS A 62 33.45 10.37 29.67
C LYS A 62 31.98 10.65 30.00
N VAL A 63 31.68 11.18 31.17
CA VAL A 63 30.32 11.52 31.61
C VAL A 63 29.64 12.54 30.66
N LYS A 64 30.36 13.60 30.24
CA LYS A 64 29.85 14.59 29.29
C LYS A 64 29.55 13.96 27.91
N TYR A 65 30.42 13.07 27.44
CA TYR A 65 30.24 12.36 26.16
C TYR A 65 29.04 11.46 26.20
N PHE A 66 28.88 10.62 27.23
CA PHE A 66 27.71 9.75 27.41
C PHE A 66 26.40 10.53 27.52
N LYS A 67 26.40 11.67 28.24
CA LYS A 67 25.19 12.51 28.33
C LYS A 67 24.81 13.12 26.98
N LYS A 68 25.77 13.57 26.18
CA LYS A 68 25.56 14.10 24.84
C LYS A 68 25.03 13.00 23.87
N TYR A 69 25.58 11.79 23.98
CA TYR A 69 25.13 10.64 23.17
C TYR A 69 23.70 10.21 23.55
N LYS A 70 23.40 10.12 24.85
CA LYS A 70 22.06 9.79 25.35
C LYS A 70 21.00 10.80 24.84
N ASN A 71 21.33 12.09 24.87
CA ASN A 71 20.41 13.12 24.36
C ASN A 71 20.19 12.98 22.85
N LYS A 72 21.23 12.72 22.05
CA LYS A 72 21.07 12.46 20.61
C LYS A 72 20.19 11.23 20.33
N LEU A 73 20.39 10.15 21.11
CA LEU A 73 19.59 8.93 20.98
C LEU A 73 18.11 9.18 21.34
N THR A 74 17.87 10.00 22.37
CA THR A 74 16.51 10.38 22.77
C THR A 74 15.82 11.19 21.67
N ILE A 75 16.51 12.17 21.08
CA ILE A 75 15.99 12.96 19.95
C ILE A 75 15.66 12.04 18.76
N LEU A 76 16.56 11.13 18.41
CA LEU A 76 16.34 10.18 17.32
C LEU A 76 15.10 9.29 17.58
N LYS A 77 14.95 8.76 18.78
CA LYS A 77 13.76 7.99 19.18
C LYS A 77 12.47 8.82 19.04
N THR A 78 12.50 10.07 19.48
CA THR A 78 11.35 10.98 19.36
C THR A 78 10.99 11.23 17.90
N ILE A 79 11.98 11.47 17.03
CA ILE A 79 11.75 11.65 15.58
C ILE A 79 11.11 10.40 14.97
N ILE A 80 11.62 9.20 15.28
CA ILE A 80 11.07 7.93 14.80
C ILE A 80 9.61 7.77 15.24
N LEU A 81 9.30 8.07 16.51
CA LEU A 81 7.94 7.99 17.03
C LEU A 81 6.99 8.96 16.32
N ILE A 82 7.44 10.18 16.02
CA ILE A 82 6.65 11.15 15.24
C ILE A 82 6.39 10.64 13.83
N ILE A 83 7.40 10.08 13.15
CA ILE A 83 7.24 9.50 11.80
C ILE A 83 6.21 8.35 11.82
N ILE A 84 6.32 7.46 12.80
CA ILE A 84 5.36 6.35 12.97
C ILE A 84 3.94 6.90 13.21
N ALA A 85 3.78 7.89 14.08
CA ALA A 85 2.48 8.50 14.36
C ALA A 85 1.87 9.14 13.10
N LEU A 86 2.65 9.89 12.33
CA LEU A 86 2.21 10.48 11.06
C LEU A 86 1.81 9.40 10.04
N TRP A 87 2.57 8.32 9.96
CA TRP A 87 2.25 7.19 9.10
C TRP A 87 0.94 6.50 9.50
N VAL A 88 0.72 6.28 10.80
CA VAL A 88 -0.55 5.72 11.32
C VAL A 88 -1.74 6.61 10.96
N VAL A 89 -1.62 7.93 11.13
CA VAL A 89 -2.66 8.89 10.74
C VAL A 89 -2.93 8.84 9.23
N PHE A 90 -1.87 8.76 8.42
CA PHE A 90 -1.98 8.62 6.96
C PHE A 90 -2.75 7.34 6.56
N VAL A 91 -2.37 6.18 7.12
CA VAL A 91 -3.05 4.91 6.85
C VAL A 91 -4.50 4.93 7.31
N ALA A 92 -4.78 5.48 8.50
CA ALA A 92 -6.14 5.60 9.02
C ALA A 92 -7.02 6.45 8.08
N ARG A 93 -6.52 7.62 7.64
CA ARG A 93 -7.22 8.48 6.67
C ARG A 93 -7.56 7.72 5.38
N ASN A 94 -6.57 7.06 4.79
CA ASN A 94 -6.77 6.31 3.55
C ASN A 94 -7.81 5.18 3.73
N THR A 95 -7.72 4.44 4.83
CA THR A 95 -8.66 3.36 5.15
C THR A 95 -10.10 3.90 5.29
N ILE A 96 -10.28 5.04 5.96
CA ILE A 96 -11.60 5.67 6.12
C ILE A 96 -12.16 6.07 4.76
N ILE A 97 -11.37 6.73 3.90
CA ILE A 97 -11.81 7.17 2.57
C ILE A 97 -12.22 5.95 1.73
N VAL A 98 -11.38 4.92 1.66
CA VAL A 98 -11.67 3.70 0.89
C VAL A 98 -12.94 3.02 1.38
N LYS A 99 -13.12 2.87 2.71
CA LYS A 99 -14.36 2.30 3.27
C LYS A 99 -15.60 3.12 2.95
N GLN A 100 -15.51 4.43 3.03
CA GLN A 100 -16.63 5.31 2.69
C GLN A 100 -17.00 5.20 1.22
N MET A 101 -16.00 5.17 0.33
CA MET A 101 -16.25 5.02 -1.11
C MET A 101 -16.81 3.64 -1.43
N ALA A 102 -16.28 2.57 -0.87
CA ALA A 102 -16.80 1.21 -1.03
C ALA A 102 -18.26 1.11 -0.56
N LYS A 103 -18.59 1.70 0.60
CA LYS A 103 -19.98 1.73 1.10
C LYS A 103 -20.90 2.47 0.12
N ARG A 104 -20.50 3.66 -0.36
CA ARG A 104 -21.31 4.42 -1.33
C ARG A 104 -21.49 3.66 -2.64
N ALA A 105 -20.44 3.01 -3.12
CA ALA A 105 -20.51 2.20 -4.33
C ALA A 105 -21.50 1.05 -4.16
N ASN A 106 -21.46 0.32 -3.05
CA ASN A 106 -22.45 -0.73 -2.75
C ASN A 106 -23.86 -0.19 -2.69
N GLU A 107 -24.09 0.92 -2.02
CA GLU A 107 -25.41 1.58 -1.96
C GLU A 107 -25.89 2.01 -3.36
N THR A 108 -24.98 2.43 -4.22
CA THR A 108 -25.28 2.89 -5.58
C THR A 108 -25.59 1.71 -6.52
N ILE A 109 -24.79 0.64 -6.46
CA ILE A 109 -24.95 -0.55 -7.32
C ILE A 109 -26.17 -1.39 -6.91
N ASN A 110 -26.57 -1.38 -5.64
CA ASN A 110 -27.79 -2.02 -5.21
C ASN A 110 -29.08 -1.34 -5.73
N ARG A 111 -28.96 -0.25 -6.48
CA ARG A 111 -30.10 0.28 -7.27
C ARG A 111 -30.45 -0.71 -8.37
N GLU A 112 -31.72 -0.97 -8.51
CA GLU A 112 -32.22 -1.96 -9.48
C GLU A 112 -32.47 -1.35 -10.87
N ASN A 113 -32.14 -0.09 -11.11
CA ASN A 113 -32.32 0.61 -12.37
C ASN A 113 -31.11 1.52 -12.65
N TYR A 114 -30.25 1.07 -13.55
CA TYR A 114 -29.10 1.84 -14.01
C TYR A 114 -28.58 1.40 -15.37
N HIS A 115 -27.92 2.32 -16.08
CA HIS A 115 -27.19 2.10 -17.32
C HIS A 115 -25.73 2.48 -17.11
N ILE A 116 -24.81 1.64 -17.56
CA ILE A 116 -23.38 1.89 -17.53
C ILE A 116 -22.86 1.88 -18.96
N THR A 117 -22.11 2.88 -19.34
CA THR A 117 -21.33 2.89 -20.57
C THR A 117 -19.85 2.93 -20.21
N SER A 118 -19.09 1.96 -20.67
CA SER A 118 -17.64 1.91 -20.51
C SER A 118 -16.93 1.92 -21.86
N TYR A 119 -15.77 2.58 -21.89
CA TYR A 119 -14.94 2.69 -23.08
C TYR A 119 -13.54 2.21 -22.74
N GLU A 120 -12.99 1.36 -23.58
CA GLU A 120 -11.63 0.88 -23.50
C GLU A 120 -10.95 1.14 -24.85
N TYR A 121 -9.81 1.83 -24.82
CA TYR A 121 -9.06 2.20 -26.02
C TYR A 121 -7.70 1.51 -25.99
N GLY A 122 -7.37 0.78 -27.06
CA GLY A 122 -6.05 0.24 -27.33
C GLY A 122 -5.40 0.95 -28.53
N ILE A 123 -4.18 0.54 -28.89
CA ILE A 123 -3.41 1.21 -29.97
C ILE A 123 -4.12 1.16 -31.32
N GLU A 124 -4.79 0.08 -31.67
CA GLU A 124 -5.58 -0.10 -32.89
C GLU A 124 -6.92 -0.78 -32.61
N SER A 125 -7.39 -0.66 -31.40
CA SER A 125 -8.61 -1.29 -30.93
C SER A 125 -9.46 -0.34 -30.11
N TYR A 126 -10.76 -0.59 -30.16
CA TYR A 126 -11.76 0.13 -29.39
C TYR A 126 -12.82 -0.86 -28.92
N LYS A 127 -13.16 -0.78 -27.65
CA LYS A 127 -14.27 -1.53 -27.07
C LYS A 127 -15.20 -0.54 -26.38
N LYS A 128 -16.49 -0.58 -26.74
CA LYS A 128 -17.57 0.06 -25.99
C LYS A 128 -18.43 -1.02 -25.39
N GLU A 129 -18.75 -0.91 -24.13
CA GLU A 129 -19.66 -1.81 -23.44
C GLU A 129 -20.76 -1.02 -22.75
N GLU A 130 -21.99 -1.39 -22.99
CA GLU A 130 -23.18 -0.78 -22.39
C GLU A 130 -23.93 -1.85 -21.60
N VAL A 131 -24.13 -1.61 -20.32
CA VAL A 131 -24.82 -2.52 -19.40
C VAL A 131 -26.11 -1.87 -18.91
N PHE A 132 -27.23 -2.47 -19.19
CA PHE A 132 -28.56 -2.05 -18.75
C PHE A 132 -29.06 -2.98 -17.67
N VAL A 133 -29.55 -2.41 -16.58
CA VAL A 133 -30.09 -3.14 -15.44
C VAL A 133 -31.47 -2.60 -15.08
N LEU A 134 -32.46 -3.50 -15.04
CA LEU A 134 -33.82 -3.19 -14.59
C LEU A 134 -34.39 -4.37 -13.79
N GLY A 135 -34.36 -4.27 -12.47
CA GLY A 135 -34.78 -5.35 -11.59
C GLY A 135 -33.98 -6.63 -11.82
N ASP A 136 -34.66 -7.66 -12.29
CA ASP A 136 -34.06 -8.97 -12.63
C ASP A 136 -33.52 -9.06 -14.07
N LYS A 137 -33.78 -8.06 -14.91
CA LYS A 137 -33.34 -8.00 -16.30
C LYS A 137 -31.95 -7.39 -16.42
N ARG A 138 -31.17 -7.95 -17.34
CA ARG A 138 -29.84 -7.49 -17.72
C ARG A 138 -29.71 -7.48 -19.24
N LYS A 139 -29.10 -6.44 -19.79
CA LYS A 139 -28.68 -6.41 -21.18
C LYS A 139 -27.26 -5.86 -21.26
N VAL A 140 -26.41 -6.50 -22.03
CA VAL A 140 -25.06 -6.02 -22.34
C VAL A 140 -24.96 -5.89 -23.87
N ILE A 141 -24.46 -4.75 -24.30
CA ILE A 141 -24.08 -4.51 -25.70
C ILE A 141 -22.58 -4.28 -25.70
N THR A 142 -21.86 -5.17 -26.37
CA THR A 142 -20.43 -5.02 -26.58
C THR A 142 -20.14 -4.70 -28.02
N THR A 143 -19.58 -3.53 -28.28
CA THR A 143 -19.10 -3.10 -29.61
C THR A 143 -17.60 -3.10 -29.60
N GLN A 144 -16.98 -3.86 -30.51
CA GLN A 144 -15.53 -3.95 -30.62
C GLN A 144 -15.07 -3.62 -32.03
N TYR A 145 -13.98 -2.86 -32.09
CA TYR A 145 -13.26 -2.60 -33.33
C TYR A 145 -11.80 -3.04 -33.15
N ILE A 146 -11.40 -4.06 -33.91
CA ILE A 146 -10.05 -4.65 -33.84
C ILE A 146 -9.57 -4.86 -35.27
N ASP A 147 -8.39 -4.35 -35.60
CA ASP A 147 -7.73 -4.50 -36.90
C ASP A 147 -8.64 -4.12 -38.10
N GLY A 148 -9.38 -3.04 -37.98
CA GLY A 148 -10.28 -2.58 -39.04
C GLY A 148 -11.65 -3.28 -39.07
N LYS A 149 -11.96 -4.21 -38.16
CA LYS A 149 -13.17 -5.02 -38.14
C LYS A 149 -14.08 -4.65 -37.00
N LEU A 150 -15.32 -4.38 -37.29
CA LEU A 150 -16.36 -4.09 -36.31
C LEU A 150 -17.14 -5.37 -35.97
N SER A 151 -17.33 -5.61 -34.69
CA SER A 151 -18.23 -6.64 -34.18
C SER A 151 -19.12 -6.09 -33.09
N GLU A 152 -20.35 -6.58 -33.02
CA GLU A 152 -21.31 -6.26 -31.99
C GLU A 152 -21.89 -7.55 -31.40
N THR A 153 -21.96 -7.60 -30.07
CA THR A 153 -22.63 -8.70 -29.36
C THR A 153 -23.63 -8.09 -28.38
N ILE A 154 -24.87 -8.56 -28.47
CA ILE A 154 -25.97 -8.20 -27.58
C ILE A 154 -26.31 -9.41 -26.74
N THR A 155 -26.18 -9.33 -25.43
CA THR A 155 -26.59 -10.37 -24.49
C THR A 155 -27.75 -9.85 -23.67
N ILE A 156 -28.92 -10.51 -23.76
CA ILE A 156 -30.10 -10.15 -22.98
C ILE A 156 -30.39 -11.31 -22.03
N GLY A 157 -30.50 -11.04 -20.74
CA GLY A 157 -30.72 -12.08 -19.75
C GLY A 157 -31.67 -11.67 -18.63
N LYS A 158 -32.25 -12.69 -18.03
CA LYS A 158 -33.08 -12.58 -16.84
C LYS A 158 -32.53 -13.47 -15.75
N LYS A 159 -32.53 -13.01 -14.50
CA LYS A 159 -32.15 -13.83 -13.36
C LYS A 159 -33.02 -15.09 -13.30
N ALA A 160 -32.35 -16.24 -13.25
CA ALA A 160 -32.98 -17.53 -12.98
C ALA A 160 -32.92 -17.87 -11.49
N GLU A 161 -33.53 -18.99 -11.12
CA GLU A 161 -33.38 -19.48 -9.73
C GLU A 161 -31.94 -19.86 -9.43
N LYS A 162 -31.53 -19.63 -8.16
CA LYS A 162 -30.22 -20.07 -7.67
C LYS A 162 -30.17 -21.59 -7.61
N ASP A 163 -28.98 -22.15 -7.84
CA ASP A 163 -28.76 -23.59 -7.64
C ASP A 163 -28.70 -23.95 -6.14
N SER A 164 -28.57 -25.26 -5.89
CA SER A 164 -28.45 -25.81 -4.53
C SER A 164 -27.22 -25.29 -3.73
N TYR A 165 -26.25 -24.72 -4.42
CA TYR A 165 -25.04 -24.11 -3.83
C TYR A 165 -25.16 -22.59 -3.66
N GLY A 166 -26.32 -22.01 -4.04
CA GLY A 166 -26.56 -20.58 -3.95
C GLY A 166 -26.01 -19.75 -5.12
N THR A 167 -25.52 -20.42 -6.18
CA THR A 167 -24.99 -19.74 -7.37
C THR A 167 -26.12 -19.13 -8.17
N GLN A 168 -26.00 -17.84 -8.51
CA GLN A 168 -26.96 -17.14 -9.34
C GLN A 168 -26.74 -17.51 -10.82
N TYR A 169 -27.81 -17.91 -11.50
CA TYR A 169 -27.83 -18.13 -12.94
C TYR A 169 -28.70 -17.09 -13.63
N TYR A 170 -28.45 -16.97 -14.94
CA TYR A 170 -29.25 -16.16 -15.87
C TYR A 170 -29.69 -17.05 -17.04
N LEU A 171 -30.91 -16.85 -17.51
CA LEU A 171 -31.35 -17.31 -18.82
C LEU A 171 -31.05 -16.19 -19.81
N VAL A 172 -30.23 -16.46 -20.81
CA VAL A 172 -29.71 -15.45 -21.72
C VAL A 172 -29.96 -15.80 -23.17
N ASN A 173 -30.20 -14.77 -23.99
CA ASN A 173 -30.15 -14.80 -25.43
C ASN A 173 -28.96 -13.94 -25.89
N ILE A 174 -28.15 -14.49 -26.80
CA ILE A 174 -26.93 -13.84 -27.29
C ILE A 174 -27.07 -13.65 -28.79
N TYR A 175 -26.88 -12.44 -29.25
CA TYR A 175 -26.96 -12.04 -30.65
C TYR A 175 -25.60 -11.45 -31.05
N SER A 176 -24.91 -12.10 -32.00
CA SER A 176 -23.61 -11.65 -32.50
C SER A 176 -23.72 -11.20 -33.94
N ASN A 177 -23.15 -10.07 -34.25
CA ASN A 177 -23.05 -9.51 -35.59
C ASN A 177 -21.58 -9.18 -35.89
N SER A 178 -21.01 -9.83 -36.90
CA SER A 178 -19.62 -9.66 -37.32
C SER A 178 -19.47 -9.87 -38.82
N GLU A 179 -18.29 -9.72 -39.38
CA GLU A 179 -18.00 -10.05 -40.79
C GLU A 179 -18.34 -11.51 -41.14
N ASN A 180 -18.33 -12.41 -40.14
CA ASN A 180 -18.69 -13.82 -40.35
C ASN A 180 -20.21 -14.08 -40.33
N GLY A 181 -21.00 -13.01 -40.33
CA GLY A 181 -22.46 -13.08 -40.34
C GLY A 181 -23.10 -12.85 -38.98
N LYS A 182 -24.42 -13.02 -38.94
CA LYS A 182 -25.24 -12.84 -37.74
C LYS A 182 -25.58 -14.19 -37.14
N LYS A 183 -25.31 -14.38 -35.84
CA LYS A 183 -25.56 -15.62 -35.09
C LYS A 183 -26.37 -15.33 -33.85
N ALA A 184 -27.35 -16.17 -33.54
CA ALA A 184 -28.13 -16.09 -32.30
C ALA A 184 -28.10 -17.42 -31.54
N ILE A 185 -27.85 -17.31 -30.23
CA ILE A 185 -27.95 -18.42 -29.28
C ILE A 185 -29.07 -18.06 -28.31
N THR A 186 -30.07 -18.91 -28.18
CA THR A 186 -31.27 -18.62 -27.39
C THR A 186 -31.40 -19.56 -26.19
N ASN A 187 -32.01 -19.07 -25.10
CA ASN A 187 -32.33 -19.83 -23.89
C ASN A 187 -31.14 -20.53 -23.23
N GLN A 188 -29.97 -19.93 -23.33
CA GLN A 188 -28.78 -20.47 -22.68
C GLN A 188 -28.80 -20.19 -21.17
N LYS A 189 -28.59 -21.23 -20.36
CA LYS A 189 -28.37 -21.05 -18.91
C LYS A 189 -26.90 -20.77 -18.69
N MET A 190 -26.60 -19.55 -18.23
CA MET A 190 -25.22 -19.12 -17.90
C MET A 190 -25.09 -18.85 -16.41
N GLY A 191 -23.97 -19.25 -15.84
CA GLY A 191 -23.56 -18.82 -14.51
C GLY A 191 -23.28 -17.33 -14.48
N MET A 192 -22.53 -16.89 -13.50
CA MET A 192 -22.14 -15.49 -13.37
C MET A 192 -21.37 -15.08 -14.64
N VAL A 193 -22.04 -14.35 -15.52
CA VAL A 193 -21.40 -13.74 -16.68
C VAL A 193 -20.61 -12.56 -16.12
N GLU A 194 -19.30 -12.52 -16.35
CA GLU A 194 -18.45 -11.41 -15.87
C GLU A 194 -19.01 -10.04 -16.30
N GLU A 195 -19.61 -10.00 -17.49
CA GLU A 195 -20.28 -8.83 -18.07
C GLU A 195 -21.51 -8.35 -17.26
N PHE A 196 -22.15 -9.24 -16.48
CA PHE A 196 -23.23 -8.88 -15.55
C PHE A 196 -22.71 -8.61 -14.13
N SER A 197 -21.41 -8.79 -13.92
CA SER A 197 -20.80 -8.51 -12.63
C SER A 197 -20.77 -7.00 -12.39
N GLN A 198 -21.03 -6.65 -11.16
CA GLN A 198 -20.95 -5.26 -10.75
C GLN A 198 -19.47 -4.80 -10.85
N PRO A 199 -19.19 -3.61 -11.39
CA PRO A 199 -17.84 -3.08 -11.45
C PRO A 199 -17.34 -2.78 -10.03
N GLY A 200 -16.77 -3.80 -9.38
CA GLY A 200 -16.27 -3.72 -8.02
C GLY A 200 -14.75 -3.53 -8.00
N TRP A 201 -14.26 -2.32 -7.79
CA TRP A 201 -12.87 -2.08 -7.44
C TRP A 201 -12.60 -2.45 -5.96
N TYR A 202 -13.66 -2.76 -5.22
CA TYR A 202 -13.67 -3.04 -3.78
C TYR A 202 -14.28 -4.42 -3.52
N GLU A 203 -13.50 -5.29 -2.95
CA GLU A 203 -14.02 -6.52 -2.34
C GLU A 203 -14.02 -6.38 -0.81
N ASN A 204 -15.13 -6.77 -0.18
CA ASN A 204 -15.26 -6.90 1.26
C ASN A 204 -14.98 -5.63 2.09
N GLU A 205 -15.83 -4.62 1.96
CA GLU A 205 -15.86 -3.47 2.90
C GLU A 205 -15.94 -3.89 4.38
N ASN A 206 -16.36 -5.11 4.67
CA ASN A 206 -16.50 -5.63 6.04
C ASN A 206 -15.17 -6.09 6.65
N ASN A 207 -14.11 -6.28 5.87
CA ASN A 207 -12.82 -6.72 6.40
C ASN A 207 -11.84 -5.54 6.55
N LEU A 208 -11.83 -4.97 7.77
CA LEU A 208 -10.97 -3.83 8.10
C LEU A 208 -9.48 -4.10 7.83
N LEU A 209 -8.98 -5.29 8.17
CA LEU A 209 -7.57 -5.64 7.99
C LEU A 209 -7.18 -5.70 6.51
N LYS A 210 -8.05 -6.24 5.66
CA LYS A 210 -7.84 -6.22 4.20
C LYS A 210 -7.85 -4.80 3.68
N THR A 211 -8.79 -3.95 4.10
CA THR A 211 -8.84 -2.54 3.68
C THR A 211 -7.57 -1.80 4.07
N ILE A 212 -7.07 -1.97 5.30
CA ILE A 212 -5.79 -1.39 5.74
C ILE A 212 -4.64 -1.90 4.85
N TYR A 213 -4.58 -3.20 4.60
CA TYR A 213 -3.53 -3.80 3.80
C TYR A 213 -3.49 -3.24 2.37
N TYR A 214 -4.63 -3.05 1.72
CA TYR A 214 -4.72 -2.54 0.35
C TYR A 214 -4.51 -1.03 0.26
N SER A 215 -4.88 -0.26 1.27
CA SER A 215 -4.82 1.20 1.26
C SER A 215 -3.58 1.80 1.93
N LYS A 216 -2.76 1.00 2.62
CA LYS A 216 -1.65 1.50 3.46
C LYS A 216 -0.60 2.34 2.72
N PHE A 217 -0.42 2.12 1.42
CA PHE A 217 0.48 2.88 0.56
C PHE A 217 -0.24 3.68 -0.51
N ALA A 218 -1.57 3.69 -0.49
CA ALA A 218 -2.34 4.44 -1.46
C ALA A 218 -2.11 5.95 -1.32
N VAL A 219 -1.90 6.63 -2.42
CA VAL A 219 -1.85 8.08 -2.49
C VAL A 219 -3.21 8.56 -2.98
N ILE A 220 -3.94 9.28 -2.14
CA ILE A 220 -5.30 9.76 -2.45
C ILE A 220 -5.28 11.27 -2.60
N LYS A 221 -5.56 11.74 -3.81
CA LYS A 221 -5.70 13.15 -4.16
C LYS A 221 -7.17 13.54 -4.37
N ASN A 222 -7.50 14.82 -4.12
CA ASN A 222 -8.82 15.37 -4.39
C ASN A 222 -8.72 16.20 -5.68
N GLU A 223 -9.40 15.76 -6.72
CA GLU A 223 -9.35 16.44 -8.02
C GLU A 223 -10.73 16.41 -8.70
N LYS A 224 -10.91 17.18 -9.76
CA LYS A 224 -12.10 17.11 -10.59
C LYS A 224 -11.82 16.26 -11.83
N TYR A 225 -12.78 15.45 -12.23
CA TYR A 225 -12.78 14.68 -13.45
C TYR A 225 -14.15 14.79 -14.12
N ASN A 226 -14.20 15.28 -15.36
CA ASN A 226 -15.45 15.54 -16.08
C ASN A 226 -16.47 16.31 -15.20
N GLU A 227 -16.03 17.40 -14.59
CA GLU A 227 -16.80 18.28 -13.69
C GLU A 227 -17.23 17.66 -12.34
N LYS A 228 -17.02 16.35 -12.14
CA LYS A 228 -17.31 15.65 -10.88
C LYS A 228 -16.18 15.78 -9.88
N ASN A 229 -16.53 15.84 -8.60
CA ASN A 229 -15.54 15.80 -7.52
C ASN A 229 -15.11 14.36 -7.27
N CYS A 230 -13.82 14.08 -7.49
CA CYS A 230 -13.30 12.72 -7.47
C CYS A 230 -12.17 12.55 -6.44
N TYR A 231 -11.92 11.28 -6.10
CA TYR A 231 -10.66 10.83 -5.54
C TYR A 231 -9.84 10.15 -6.64
N TYR A 232 -8.61 10.61 -6.81
CA TYR A 232 -7.59 9.92 -7.58
C TYR A 232 -6.80 9.05 -6.62
N ILE A 233 -6.85 7.74 -6.78
CA ILE A 233 -6.24 6.76 -5.89
C ILE A 233 -5.14 6.03 -6.66
N PHE A 234 -3.90 6.25 -6.24
CA PHE A 234 -2.71 5.60 -6.80
C PHE A 234 -2.15 4.57 -5.82
N ASN A 235 -1.40 3.59 -6.33
CA ASN A 235 -0.75 2.54 -5.54
C ASN A 235 -1.71 1.76 -4.63
N TYR A 236 -2.97 1.64 -5.03
CA TYR A 236 -3.92 0.77 -4.36
C TYR A 236 -3.67 -0.67 -4.78
N LYS A 237 -3.48 -1.57 -3.80
CA LYS A 237 -3.31 -2.98 -4.11
C LYS A 237 -4.66 -3.63 -4.33
N SER A 238 -4.93 -4.04 -5.58
CA SER A 238 -6.17 -4.77 -5.89
C SER A 238 -6.25 -6.12 -5.14
N PRO A 239 -7.45 -6.57 -4.74
CA PRO A 239 -7.69 -7.92 -4.21
C PRO A 239 -7.19 -9.03 -5.15
N TYR A 240 -7.16 -8.79 -6.45
CA TYR A 240 -6.74 -9.74 -7.49
C TYR A 240 -5.24 -9.73 -7.78
N ASN A 241 -4.41 -9.21 -6.87
CA ASN A 241 -2.94 -9.19 -6.96
C ASN A 241 -2.31 -8.33 -8.07
N PHE A 242 -3.04 -7.51 -8.79
CA PHE A 242 -2.44 -6.51 -9.66
C PHE A 242 -2.56 -5.11 -9.05
N TYR A 243 -1.56 -4.28 -9.32
CA TYR A 243 -1.59 -2.88 -8.91
C TYR A 243 -2.43 -2.11 -9.93
N ILE A 244 -3.51 -1.51 -9.48
CA ILE A 244 -4.19 -0.48 -10.24
C ILE A 244 -3.37 0.79 -10.04
N ASN A 245 -2.72 1.27 -11.09
CA ASN A 245 -1.80 2.41 -10.98
C ASN A 245 -2.50 3.72 -10.70
N GLY A 246 -3.74 3.86 -11.12
CA GLY A 246 -4.58 5.00 -10.76
C GLY A 246 -6.05 4.68 -11.00
N MET A 247 -6.88 5.02 -10.03
CA MET A 247 -8.35 4.94 -10.12
C MET A 247 -8.94 6.33 -9.91
N VAL A 248 -9.93 6.67 -10.71
CA VAL A 248 -10.73 7.87 -10.52
C VAL A 248 -12.08 7.45 -9.94
N ILE A 249 -12.31 7.80 -8.70
CA ILE A 249 -13.53 7.43 -7.95
C ILE A 249 -14.40 8.68 -7.77
N ASP A 250 -15.61 8.64 -8.27
CA ASP A 250 -16.62 9.67 -8.03
C ASP A 250 -17.01 9.67 -6.54
N LYS A 251 -16.89 10.82 -5.89
CA LYS A 251 -17.18 10.95 -4.45
C LYS A 251 -18.65 10.82 -4.12
N GLU A 252 -19.53 11.13 -5.03
CA GLU A 252 -20.97 11.06 -4.81
C GLU A 252 -21.45 9.60 -4.80
N THR A 253 -21.04 8.84 -5.81
CA THR A 253 -21.50 7.46 -6.03
C THR A 253 -20.59 6.40 -5.46
N GLY A 254 -19.30 6.72 -5.23
CA GLY A 254 -18.27 5.75 -4.86
C GLY A 254 -17.80 4.87 -6.03
N LEU A 255 -18.30 5.10 -7.24
CA LEU A 255 -18.00 4.27 -8.40
C LEU A 255 -16.71 4.72 -9.10
N MET A 256 -16.00 3.77 -9.68
CA MET A 256 -14.85 4.06 -10.52
C MET A 256 -15.34 4.56 -11.89
N ILE A 257 -14.96 5.77 -12.24
CA ILE A 257 -15.34 6.43 -13.50
C ILE A 257 -14.18 6.61 -14.46
N GLY A 258 -12.99 6.20 -14.08
CA GLY A 258 -11.80 6.23 -14.92
C GLY A 258 -10.66 5.45 -14.30
N SER A 259 -9.70 5.06 -15.12
CA SER A 259 -8.45 4.43 -14.71
C SER A 259 -7.27 5.09 -15.41
N ALA A 260 -6.09 5.08 -14.79
CA ALA A 260 -4.84 5.51 -15.39
C ALA A 260 -3.86 4.35 -15.39
N LEU A 261 -3.22 4.07 -16.54
CA LEU A 261 -2.16 3.07 -16.65
C LEU A 261 -0.82 3.60 -16.13
N ALA A 262 0.06 2.67 -15.73
CA ALA A 262 1.42 3.01 -15.30
C ALA A 262 2.25 3.53 -16.47
N GLY A 263 2.80 4.72 -16.34
CA GLY A 263 3.75 5.29 -17.31
C GLY A 263 3.40 6.67 -17.85
N THR A 264 2.18 7.11 -17.68
CA THR A 264 1.78 8.47 -17.96
C THR A 264 1.90 9.31 -16.69
N ASN A 265 2.42 10.50 -16.76
CA ASN A 265 2.81 11.44 -15.69
C ASN A 265 1.78 11.68 -14.55
N ASN A 266 1.19 10.60 -13.98
CA ASN A 266 0.17 10.63 -12.90
C ASN A 266 -1.11 11.39 -13.23
N GLU A 267 -1.34 11.76 -14.48
CA GLU A 267 -2.62 12.27 -14.95
C GLU A 267 -3.37 11.13 -15.62
N PRO A 268 -4.67 10.90 -15.32
CA PRO A 268 -5.48 9.96 -16.08
C PRO A 268 -5.55 10.49 -17.51
N ASP A 269 -4.89 9.77 -18.40
CA ASP A 269 -4.97 10.11 -19.82
C ASP A 269 -6.43 9.91 -20.25
N ASN A 270 -6.98 10.86 -20.98
CA ASN A 270 -8.37 10.86 -21.45
C ASN A 270 -8.69 9.67 -22.39
N GLN A 271 -7.77 8.74 -22.59
CA GLN A 271 -7.87 7.65 -23.56
C GLN A 271 -8.09 6.25 -22.97
N GLU A 272 -7.95 6.03 -21.63
CA GLU A 272 -7.72 4.65 -21.20
C GLU A 272 -8.91 3.85 -20.66
N SER A 273 -9.86 4.38 -20.03
CA SER A 273 -11.21 3.83 -19.82
C SER A 273 -12.08 4.84 -19.09
N ASN A 274 -13.16 5.21 -19.66
CA ASN A 274 -14.17 6.06 -19.06
C ASN A 274 -15.42 5.25 -18.78
N CYS A 275 -15.94 5.29 -17.56
CA CYS A 275 -17.25 4.74 -17.23
C CYS A 275 -18.24 5.86 -16.95
N VAL A 276 -19.35 5.85 -17.62
CA VAL A 276 -20.48 6.76 -17.39
C VAL A 276 -21.61 5.96 -16.76
N TYR A 277 -22.15 6.45 -15.65
CA TYR A 277 -23.26 5.82 -14.94
C TYR A 277 -24.48 6.73 -14.99
N GLU A 278 -25.59 6.18 -15.41
CA GLU A 278 -26.91 6.81 -15.44
C GLU A 278 -27.89 6.00 -14.63
N PHE A 279 -28.70 6.66 -13.80
CA PHE A 279 -29.62 5.99 -12.87
C PHE A 279 -31.05 6.35 -13.20
N ASN A 280 -31.98 5.39 -13.00
CA ASN A 280 -33.43 5.54 -13.16
C ASN A 280 -33.89 5.94 -14.56
N ASN A 281 -33.11 5.64 -15.58
CA ASN A 281 -33.42 5.94 -17.00
C ASN A 281 -33.70 4.70 -17.86
N VAL A 282 -33.42 3.50 -17.32
CA VAL A 282 -33.65 2.23 -18.06
C VAL A 282 -35.11 1.83 -17.99
N THR A 283 -35.64 1.41 -19.13
CA THR A 283 -37.03 1.02 -19.31
C THR A 283 -37.14 -0.35 -19.98
N ASP A 284 -38.33 -0.94 -20.03
CA ASP A 284 -38.55 -2.21 -20.72
C ASP A 284 -38.24 -2.15 -22.23
N LYS A 285 -38.28 -0.96 -22.82
CA LYS A 285 -37.93 -0.76 -24.24
C LYS A 285 -36.45 -1.04 -24.52
N ASP A 286 -35.59 -0.88 -23.54
CA ASP A 286 -34.16 -1.14 -23.68
C ASP A 286 -33.86 -2.64 -23.80
N PHE A 287 -34.80 -3.51 -23.41
CA PHE A 287 -34.68 -4.97 -23.46
C PHE A 287 -35.37 -5.61 -24.67
N ILE A 288 -35.77 -4.82 -25.67
CA ILE A 288 -36.30 -5.38 -26.92
C ILE A 288 -35.20 -6.19 -27.61
N GLU A 289 -35.54 -7.42 -27.97
CA GLU A 289 -34.65 -8.34 -28.66
C GLU A 289 -34.53 -7.97 -30.15
N PRO A 290 -33.37 -8.21 -30.78
CA PRO A 290 -33.24 -8.07 -32.24
C PRO A 290 -34.19 -9.01 -33.01
N ASP A 291 -34.58 -8.64 -34.23
CA ASP A 291 -35.28 -9.54 -35.10
C ASP A 291 -34.39 -10.71 -35.54
N ILE A 292 -34.70 -11.90 -35.08
CA ILE A 292 -33.93 -13.12 -35.32
C ILE A 292 -34.03 -13.68 -36.73
N THR A 293 -34.95 -13.19 -37.56
CA THR A 293 -35.12 -13.69 -38.94
C THR A 293 -33.87 -13.54 -39.81
N GLN A 294 -32.97 -12.66 -39.41
CA GLN A 294 -31.71 -12.40 -40.10
C GLN A 294 -30.52 -13.13 -39.47
N TYR A 295 -30.74 -13.94 -38.44
CA TYR A 295 -29.69 -14.61 -37.69
C TYR A 295 -29.66 -16.11 -37.96
N GLU A 296 -28.46 -16.67 -38.05
CA GLU A 296 -28.26 -18.12 -37.94
C GLU A 296 -28.50 -18.53 -36.48
N VAL A 297 -29.59 -19.26 -36.23
CA VAL A 297 -29.92 -19.71 -34.87
C VAL A 297 -29.12 -20.97 -34.56
N ILE A 298 -28.31 -20.89 -33.50
CA ILE A 298 -27.56 -22.04 -32.99
C ILE A 298 -28.34 -22.59 -31.80
N GLU A 299 -28.94 -23.76 -31.96
CA GLU A 299 -29.58 -24.44 -30.84
C GLU A 299 -28.50 -25.10 -29.98
N ASN A 300 -28.50 -24.80 -28.68
CA ASN A 300 -27.68 -25.55 -27.72
C ASN A 300 -28.31 -26.94 -27.53
N ILE A 301 -27.57 -27.97 -27.91
CA ILE A 301 -27.88 -29.37 -27.66
C ILE A 301 -27.60 -29.73 -26.21
#